data_15c92d3abc1151307e32348b8e417217
#
_entry.id   15c92d3abc1151307e32348b8e417217
#
_cell.length_a   1.000
_cell.length_b   1.000
_cell.length_c   1.000
_cell.angle_alpha   90.00
_cell.angle_beta   90.00
_cell.angle_gamma   90.00
#
_symmetry.space_group_name_H-M   'P 1'
#
loop_
_entity.id
_entity.type
_entity.pdbx_description
1 polymer ?
#
loop_
_entity_poly.entity_id
_entity_poly.type
_entity_poly.pdbx_seq_one_letter_code
_entity_poly.pdbx_strand_id
1 'polypeptide(L)'
;NEMKLSNTLGFPREFFKYADNIKMTIDSTHIRPECTIPKVEQIAFKEKLAMTHRILTFLEGYIQFPQMNIPTDFNRNEDIEELASKVRRYWELGDGIIGNMLTLLEINGILVSDANINKKGALSFSQKQTVNGNSRYFVSLGNDKKSACIRNYDLAYELAYIVATEANIQSKKFSKDEFACAFLMPKETFTQD
;
A
#
# COMPACT_ATOMS: atom_id res chain seq x y z
N ASN A 1 24.40 -13.82 -22.73
CA ASN A 1 24.00 -14.44 -24.01
C ASN A 1 22.47 -14.23 -24.16
N GLU A 2 22.11 -13.16 -24.86
CA GLU A 2 20.73 -12.68 -25.05
C GLU A 2 19.80 -13.76 -25.61
N MET A 3 20.30 -14.58 -26.54
CA MET A 3 19.53 -15.67 -27.13
C MET A 3 19.09 -16.70 -26.11
N LYS A 4 19.95 -17.03 -25.14
CA LYS A 4 19.63 -17.98 -24.08
C LYS A 4 18.58 -17.40 -23.13
N LEU A 5 18.69 -16.11 -22.78
CA LEU A 5 17.70 -15.40 -21.96
C LEU A 5 16.35 -15.33 -22.68
N SER A 6 16.34 -14.93 -23.95
CA SER A 6 15.14 -14.87 -24.79
C SER A 6 14.39 -16.20 -24.81
N ASN A 7 15.10 -17.29 -25.09
CA ASN A 7 14.51 -18.62 -25.16
C ASN A 7 14.03 -19.14 -23.78
N THR A 8 14.78 -18.85 -22.71
CA THR A 8 14.43 -19.32 -21.35
C THR A 8 13.25 -18.57 -20.77
N LEU A 9 13.16 -17.25 -21.02
CA LEU A 9 12.13 -16.38 -20.44
C LEU A 9 10.94 -16.15 -21.38
N GLY A 10 11.02 -16.56 -22.63
CA GLY A 10 9.95 -16.39 -23.61
C GLY A 10 9.74 -14.95 -24.09
N PHE A 11 10.74 -14.07 -23.90
CA PHE A 11 10.68 -12.69 -24.35
C PHE A 11 11.46 -12.47 -25.65
N PRO A 12 11.04 -11.54 -26.55
CA PRO A 12 11.81 -11.18 -27.73
C PRO A 12 13.20 -10.67 -27.37
N ARG A 13 14.20 -10.87 -28.25
CA ARG A 13 15.57 -10.40 -28.00
C ARG A 13 15.64 -8.88 -27.83
N GLU A 14 14.84 -8.16 -28.57
CA GLU A 14 14.73 -6.72 -28.55
C GLU A 14 14.37 -6.20 -27.16
N PHE A 15 13.55 -6.94 -26.40
CA PHE A 15 13.17 -6.61 -25.02
C PHE A 15 14.40 -6.38 -24.12
N PHE A 16 15.46 -7.17 -24.28
CA PHE A 16 16.69 -7.08 -23.48
C PHE A 16 17.65 -5.99 -23.94
N LYS A 17 17.38 -5.33 -25.07
CA LYS A 17 18.21 -4.28 -25.65
C LYS A 17 17.71 -2.88 -25.37
N TYR A 18 16.44 -2.73 -25.01
CA TYR A 18 15.88 -1.44 -24.68
C TYR A 18 16.41 -0.96 -23.32
N ALA A 19 16.92 0.28 -23.31
CA ALA A 19 17.24 0.94 -22.06
C ALA A 19 15.96 1.23 -21.27
N ASP A 20 15.99 0.96 -19.99
CA ASP A 20 14.91 1.34 -19.10
C ASP A 20 14.99 2.85 -18.86
N ASN A 21 14.09 3.60 -19.46
CA ASN A 21 14.01 5.05 -19.32
C ASN A 21 13.25 5.47 -18.06
N ILE A 22 12.67 4.51 -17.31
CA ILE A 22 11.92 4.79 -16.09
C ILE A 22 12.88 4.72 -14.90
N LYS A 23 13.24 5.88 -14.36
CA LYS A 23 13.98 5.96 -13.09
C LYS A 23 13.05 5.65 -11.94
N MET A 24 13.16 4.46 -11.38
CA MET A 24 12.34 4.01 -10.26
C MET A 24 13.21 3.62 -9.07
N THR A 25 12.80 4.06 -7.89
CA THR A 25 13.36 3.62 -6.60
C THR A 25 12.26 3.00 -5.74
N ILE A 26 12.65 1.99 -4.96
CA ILE A 26 11.80 1.42 -3.90
C ILE A 26 12.28 2.06 -2.60
N ASP A 27 11.49 2.99 -2.07
CA ASP A 27 11.89 3.80 -0.92
C ASP A 27 11.69 3.05 0.40
N SER A 28 10.59 2.30 0.50
CA SER A 28 10.32 1.46 1.67
C SER A 28 9.44 0.26 1.31
N THR A 29 9.50 -0.79 2.11
CA THR A 29 8.63 -1.97 1.99
C THR A 29 8.21 -2.42 3.39
N HIS A 30 6.92 -2.59 3.60
CA HIS A 30 6.35 -3.17 4.79
C HIS A 30 5.76 -4.55 4.48
N ILE A 31 6.16 -5.54 5.26
CA ILE A 31 5.59 -6.89 5.25
C ILE A 31 5.19 -7.16 6.69
N ARG A 32 3.97 -7.61 6.93
CA ARG A 32 3.49 -7.91 8.28
C ARG A 32 4.42 -8.93 8.97
N PRO A 33 4.78 -8.73 10.25
CA PRO A 33 5.69 -9.63 10.98
C PRO A 33 5.18 -11.07 11.08
N GLU A 34 3.86 -11.25 11.11
CA GLU A 34 3.21 -12.57 11.19
C GLU A 34 3.31 -13.35 9.88
N CYS A 35 3.72 -12.70 8.81
CA CYS A 35 3.82 -13.28 7.48
C CYS A 35 5.15 -14.00 7.31
N THR A 36 5.15 -15.33 7.43
CA THR A 36 6.34 -16.15 7.19
C THR A 36 6.47 -16.46 5.69
N ILE A 37 7.01 -15.49 4.94
CA ILE A 37 7.27 -15.64 3.50
C ILE A 37 8.78 -15.84 3.28
N PRO A 38 9.20 -16.86 2.51
CA PRO A 38 10.59 -17.04 2.13
C PRO A 38 11.18 -15.79 1.47
N LYS A 39 12.45 -15.48 1.73
CA LYS A 39 13.11 -14.27 1.18
C LYS A 39 13.01 -14.16 -0.35
N VAL A 40 13.09 -15.28 -1.06
CA VAL A 40 12.96 -15.32 -2.52
C VAL A 40 11.57 -14.84 -2.97
N GLU A 41 10.52 -15.26 -2.28
CA GLU A 41 9.16 -14.82 -2.55
C GLU A 41 8.95 -13.35 -2.20
N GLN A 42 9.56 -12.86 -1.10
CA GLN A 42 9.52 -11.44 -0.76
C GLN A 42 10.14 -10.56 -1.86
N ILE A 43 11.25 -10.99 -2.45
CA ILE A 43 11.88 -10.30 -3.58
C ILE A 43 10.93 -10.30 -4.79
N ALA A 44 10.36 -11.45 -5.13
CA ALA A 44 9.42 -11.57 -6.25
C ALA A 44 8.19 -10.63 -6.08
N PHE A 45 7.67 -10.49 -4.85
CA PHE A 45 6.56 -9.57 -4.57
C PHE A 45 6.96 -8.10 -4.71
N LYS A 46 8.15 -7.74 -4.23
CA LYS A 46 8.68 -6.39 -4.41
C LYS A 46 8.79 -6.01 -5.88
N GLU A 47 9.34 -6.91 -6.69
CA GLU A 47 9.47 -6.71 -8.13
C GLU A 47 8.12 -6.67 -8.85
N LYS A 48 7.15 -7.49 -8.42
CA LYS A 48 5.80 -7.47 -8.99
C LYS A 48 5.13 -6.11 -8.78
N LEU A 49 5.21 -5.53 -7.58
CA LEU A 49 4.68 -4.18 -7.34
C LEU A 49 5.45 -3.11 -8.13
N ALA A 50 6.75 -3.26 -8.28
CA ALA A 50 7.56 -2.38 -9.11
C ALA A 50 7.10 -2.42 -10.58
N MET A 51 6.77 -3.59 -11.11
CA MET A 51 6.20 -3.74 -12.46
C MET A 51 4.80 -3.08 -12.56
N THR A 52 3.99 -3.18 -11.52
CA THR A 52 2.68 -2.50 -11.48
C THR A 52 2.83 -0.97 -11.62
N HIS A 53 3.81 -0.38 -10.94
CA HIS A 53 4.08 1.06 -11.06
C HIS A 53 4.55 1.46 -12.48
N ARG A 54 5.35 0.62 -13.13
CA ARG A 54 5.77 0.87 -14.54
C ARG A 54 4.57 0.88 -15.48
N ILE A 55 3.64 -0.05 -15.30
CA ILE A 55 2.38 -0.10 -16.06
C ILE A 55 1.55 1.15 -15.77
N LEU A 56 1.42 1.54 -14.50
CA LEU A 56 0.73 2.77 -14.11
C LEU A 56 1.35 4.00 -14.79
N THR A 57 2.68 4.15 -14.74
CA THR A 57 3.40 5.28 -15.37
C THR A 57 3.14 5.35 -16.88
N PHE A 58 3.03 4.20 -17.55
CA PHE A 58 2.62 4.15 -18.95
C PHE A 58 1.18 4.63 -19.12
N LEU A 59 0.25 4.18 -18.26
CA LEU A 59 -1.17 4.55 -18.34
C LEU A 59 -1.41 6.02 -17.99
N GLU A 60 -0.59 6.64 -17.16
CA GLU A 60 -0.66 8.06 -16.82
C GLU A 60 -0.50 8.99 -18.03
N GLY A 61 0.06 8.49 -19.13
CA GLY A 61 0.07 9.19 -20.42
C GLY A 61 -1.29 9.28 -21.08
N TYR A 62 -2.28 8.51 -20.63
CA TYR A 62 -3.61 8.40 -21.23
C TYR A 62 -4.75 8.66 -20.22
N ILE A 63 -4.53 8.40 -18.96
CA ILE A 63 -5.53 8.44 -17.89
C ILE A 63 -4.96 9.22 -16.70
N GLN A 64 -5.76 10.11 -16.14
CA GLN A 64 -5.40 10.82 -14.92
C GLN A 64 -5.80 9.99 -13.70
N PHE A 65 -4.79 9.54 -12.95
CA PHE A 65 -5.00 8.84 -11.67
C PHE A 65 -5.03 9.82 -10.50
N PRO A 66 -5.77 9.51 -9.43
CA PRO A 66 -5.72 10.29 -8.20
C PRO A 66 -4.29 10.46 -7.69
N GLN A 67 -3.95 11.65 -7.25
CA GLN A 67 -2.66 11.90 -6.59
C GLN A 67 -2.73 11.45 -5.13
N MET A 68 -1.56 11.14 -4.56
CA MET A 68 -1.47 10.78 -3.15
C MET A 68 -1.99 11.91 -2.27
N ASN A 69 -3.02 11.61 -1.48
CA ASN A 69 -3.75 12.55 -0.64
C ASN A 69 -3.68 12.10 0.82
N ILE A 70 -2.53 12.32 1.46
CA ILE A 70 -2.29 12.01 2.87
C ILE A 70 -1.95 13.33 3.59
N PRO A 71 -2.46 13.57 4.81
CA PRO A 71 -2.04 14.72 5.61
C PRO A 71 -0.52 14.74 5.79
N THR A 72 0.07 15.91 5.81
CA THR A 72 1.53 16.09 5.98
C THR A 72 1.89 16.77 7.31
N ASP A 73 0.91 17.28 8.03
CA ASP A 73 1.06 18.06 9.26
C ASP A 73 0.97 17.21 10.53
N PHE A 74 1.43 15.96 10.48
CA PHE A 74 1.44 15.06 11.62
C PHE A 74 2.41 15.53 12.73
N ASN A 75 1.96 15.45 13.98
CA ASN A 75 2.83 15.58 15.13
C ASN A 75 3.29 14.19 15.60
N ARG A 76 4.58 14.00 15.79
CA ARG A 76 5.18 12.72 16.20
C ARG A 76 4.75 12.22 17.58
N ASN A 77 4.18 13.11 18.39
CA ASN A 77 3.71 12.81 19.75
C ASN A 77 2.19 12.72 19.84
N GLU A 78 1.47 12.77 18.71
CA GLU A 78 0.03 12.57 18.70
C GLU A 78 -0.33 11.15 19.14
N ASP A 79 -1.44 11.04 19.86
CA ASP A 79 -2.03 9.75 20.21
C ASP A 79 -2.57 9.06 18.94
N ILE A 80 -2.64 7.72 18.99
CA ILE A 80 -3.04 6.90 17.84
C ILE A 80 -4.49 7.22 17.42
N GLU A 81 -5.39 7.41 18.39
CA GLU A 81 -6.78 7.82 18.13
C GLU A 81 -6.83 9.17 17.43
N GLU A 82 -6.03 10.15 17.88
CA GLU A 82 -5.98 11.47 17.26
C GLU A 82 -5.40 11.40 15.84
N LEU A 83 -4.38 10.58 15.61
CA LEU A 83 -3.83 10.35 14.27
C LEU A 83 -4.89 9.76 13.33
N ALA A 84 -5.65 8.76 13.79
CA ALA A 84 -6.73 8.16 13.02
C ALA A 84 -7.85 9.17 12.73
N SER A 85 -8.28 9.93 13.74
CA SER A 85 -9.29 10.99 13.61
C SER A 85 -8.84 12.10 12.66
N LYS A 86 -7.54 12.46 12.67
CA LYS A 86 -6.96 13.46 11.76
C LYS A 86 -7.06 13.01 10.30
N VAL A 87 -6.72 11.76 10.00
CA VAL A 87 -6.87 11.22 8.64
C VAL A 87 -8.35 11.19 8.24
N ARG A 88 -9.25 10.78 9.14
CA ARG A 88 -10.70 10.79 8.87
C ARG A 88 -11.22 12.19 8.57
N ARG A 89 -10.85 13.19 9.37
CA ARG A 89 -11.21 14.59 9.14
C ARG A 89 -10.67 15.13 7.82
N TYR A 90 -9.42 14.81 7.51
CA TYR A 90 -8.77 15.23 6.26
C TYR A 90 -9.45 14.63 5.02
N TRP A 91 -9.94 13.40 5.12
CA TRP A 91 -10.70 12.73 4.06
C TRP A 91 -12.23 12.95 4.16
N GLU A 92 -12.67 13.83 5.05
CA GLU A 92 -14.09 14.21 5.23
C GLU A 92 -15.02 13.01 5.48
N LEU A 93 -14.55 11.99 6.19
CA LEU A 93 -15.31 10.75 6.41
C LEU A 93 -16.37 10.86 7.53
N GLY A 94 -16.24 11.87 8.41
CA GLY A 94 -17.02 11.94 9.64
C GLY A 94 -16.83 10.71 10.55
N ASP A 95 -17.80 10.42 11.42
CA ASP A 95 -17.75 9.30 12.38
C ASP A 95 -18.43 8.04 11.86
N GLY A 96 -18.93 8.06 10.64
CA GLY A 96 -19.66 6.95 10.03
C GLY A 96 -18.80 5.73 9.70
N ILE A 97 -19.49 4.61 9.43
CA ILE A 97 -18.85 3.33 9.04
C ILE A 97 -18.20 3.46 7.66
N ILE A 98 -16.98 2.96 7.53
CA ILE A 98 -16.28 2.85 6.25
C ILE A 98 -16.70 1.55 5.56
N GLY A 99 -17.55 1.66 4.54
CA GLY A 99 -18.08 0.49 3.83
C GLY A 99 -17.05 -0.21 2.93
N ASN A 100 -16.16 0.56 2.30
CA ASN A 100 -15.19 0.04 1.33
C ASN A 100 -13.84 0.77 1.43
N MET A 101 -12.91 0.16 2.18
CA MET A 101 -11.55 0.67 2.34
C MET A 101 -10.74 0.67 1.04
N LEU A 102 -10.99 -0.29 0.13
CA LEU A 102 -10.27 -0.35 -1.14
C LEU A 102 -10.55 0.91 -1.96
N THR A 103 -11.83 1.21 -2.22
CA THR A 103 -12.21 2.42 -2.94
C THR A 103 -11.70 3.68 -2.25
N LEU A 104 -11.77 3.72 -0.91
CA LEU A 104 -11.29 4.85 -0.12
C LEU A 104 -9.79 5.10 -0.32
N LEU A 105 -8.97 4.05 -0.32
CA LEU A 105 -7.53 4.18 -0.57
C LEU A 105 -7.24 4.64 -2.01
N GLU A 106 -7.92 4.05 -2.99
CA GLU A 106 -7.70 4.36 -4.40
C GLU A 106 -8.06 5.79 -4.77
N ILE A 107 -9.17 6.34 -4.27
CA ILE A 107 -9.52 7.75 -4.50
C ILE A 107 -8.55 8.71 -3.82
N ASN A 108 -7.84 8.28 -2.79
CA ASN A 108 -6.77 9.03 -2.12
C ASN A 108 -5.37 8.70 -2.67
N GLY A 109 -5.28 8.10 -3.85
CA GLY A 109 -4.03 7.90 -4.59
C GLY A 109 -3.14 6.78 -4.08
N ILE A 110 -3.66 5.91 -3.19
CA ILE A 110 -2.99 4.69 -2.74
C ILE A 110 -3.50 3.54 -3.60
N LEU A 111 -2.61 2.91 -4.35
CA LEU A 111 -3.00 1.87 -5.30
C LEU A 111 -3.07 0.51 -4.61
N VAL A 112 -4.20 -0.16 -4.79
CA VAL A 112 -4.42 -1.50 -4.24
C VAL A 112 -4.39 -2.54 -5.36
N SER A 113 -3.62 -3.59 -5.17
CA SER A 113 -3.51 -4.70 -6.11
C SER A 113 -3.67 -6.04 -5.43
N ASP A 114 -4.05 -7.05 -6.22
CA ASP A 114 -4.05 -8.43 -5.77
C ASP A 114 -2.62 -9.00 -5.80
N ALA A 115 -2.19 -9.55 -4.70
CA ALA A 115 -0.87 -10.18 -4.60
C ALA A 115 -0.78 -11.50 -5.39
N ASN A 116 -1.92 -12.11 -5.70
CA ASN A 116 -2.01 -13.46 -6.29
C ASN A 116 -1.07 -14.46 -5.59
N ILE A 117 -1.08 -14.41 -4.25
CA ILE A 117 -0.26 -15.26 -3.39
C ILE A 117 -1.11 -16.48 -3.05
N ASN A 118 -0.85 -17.59 -3.71
CA ASN A 118 -1.59 -18.87 -3.52
C ASN A 118 -1.29 -19.58 -2.18
N LYS A 119 -0.82 -18.87 -1.15
CA LYS A 119 -0.52 -19.43 0.17
C LYS A 119 -1.50 -18.95 1.21
N LYS A 120 -2.04 -19.89 2.00
CA LYS A 120 -2.83 -19.59 3.20
C LYS A 120 -2.01 -18.71 4.16
N GLY A 121 -2.61 -17.62 4.62
CA GLY A 121 -1.97 -16.68 5.54
C GLY A 121 -1.09 -15.62 4.87
N ALA A 122 -1.16 -15.47 3.55
CA ALA A 122 -0.54 -14.35 2.87
C ALA A 122 -1.32 -13.08 3.21
N LEU A 123 -0.75 -12.31 4.10
CA LEU A 123 -1.26 -11.02 4.54
C LEU A 123 -0.96 -9.93 3.50
N SER A 124 -1.55 -8.76 3.68
CA SER A 124 -1.22 -7.58 2.90
C SER A 124 0.24 -7.16 3.09
N PHE A 125 0.78 -6.49 2.13
CA PHE A 125 2.04 -5.76 2.25
C PHE A 125 1.97 -4.46 1.46
N SER A 126 2.77 -3.48 1.84
CA SER A 126 2.81 -2.18 1.20
C SER A 126 4.22 -1.75 0.84
N GLN A 127 4.32 -0.91 -0.17
CA GLN A 127 5.58 -0.40 -0.69
C GLN A 127 5.42 1.06 -1.13
N LYS A 128 6.36 1.91 -0.69
CA LYS A 128 6.52 3.25 -1.25
C LYS A 128 7.52 3.19 -2.39
N GLN A 129 7.16 3.75 -3.52
CA GLN A 129 7.98 3.81 -4.71
C GLN A 129 7.98 5.21 -5.28
N THR A 130 9.11 5.62 -5.83
CA THR A 130 9.26 6.89 -6.54
C THR A 130 9.65 6.62 -7.99
N VAL A 131 8.86 7.15 -8.92
CA VAL A 131 9.12 7.11 -10.36
C VAL A 131 9.18 8.54 -10.88
N ASN A 132 10.29 8.89 -11.54
CA ASN A 132 10.48 10.21 -12.12
C ASN A 132 10.19 11.38 -11.13
N GLY A 133 10.47 11.18 -9.84
CA GLY A 133 10.24 12.16 -8.79
C GLY A 133 8.83 12.13 -8.15
N ASN A 134 7.90 11.35 -8.68
CA ASN A 134 6.56 11.16 -8.11
C ASN A 134 6.53 9.93 -7.21
N SER A 135 6.22 10.13 -5.93
CA SER A 135 6.09 9.04 -4.96
C SER A 135 4.65 8.54 -4.86
N ARG A 136 4.48 7.21 -4.80
CA ARG A 136 3.19 6.55 -4.59
C ARG A 136 3.32 5.37 -3.64
N TYR A 137 2.23 5.05 -2.97
CA TYR A 137 2.10 3.82 -2.19
C TYR A 137 1.31 2.77 -2.97
N PHE A 138 1.80 1.56 -2.89
CA PHE A 138 1.17 0.37 -3.42
C PHE A 138 0.89 -0.58 -2.27
N VAL A 139 -0.34 -1.04 -2.18
CA VAL A 139 -0.79 -2.05 -1.23
C VAL A 139 -1.16 -3.30 -2.01
N SER A 140 -0.69 -4.44 -1.56
CA SER A 140 -1.04 -5.73 -2.14
C SER A 140 -1.76 -6.59 -1.12
N LEU A 141 -2.95 -7.09 -1.48
CA LEU A 141 -3.77 -7.96 -0.64
C LEU A 141 -3.60 -9.43 -1.06
N GLY A 142 -3.60 -10.35 -0.09
CA GLY A 142 -3.68 -11.78 -0.36
C GLY A 142 -5.08 -12.20 -0.80
N ASN A 143 -5.16 -13.20 -1.70
CA ASN A 143 -6.40 -13.71 -2.29
C ASN A 143 -7.27 -14.57 -1.36
N ASP A 144 -6.77 -14.94 -0.20
CA ASP A 144 -7.47 -15.85 0.72
C ASP A 144 -8.55 -15.15 1.56
N LYS A 145 -8.66 -13.81 1.45
CA LYS A 145 -9.57 -12.99 2.26
C LYS A 145 -10.97 -12.92 1.66
N LYS A 146 -11.85 -13.80 2.14
CA LYS A 146 -13.26 -13.86 1.69
C LYS A 146 -14.15 -12.82 2.37
N SER A 147 -13.86 -12.44 3.61
CA SER A 147 -14.65 -11.48 4.37
C SER A 147 -14.29 -10.02 4.03
N ALA A 148 -15.30 -9.21 3.76
CA ALA A 148 -15.12 -7.77 3.55
C ALA A 148 -14.55 -7.07 4.79
N CYS A 149 -14.98 -7.47 6.00
CA CYS A 149 -14.47 -6.92 7.26
C CYS A 149 -12.96 -7.16 7.41
N ILE A 150 -12.49 -8.38 7.11
CA ILE A 150 -11.06 -8.71 7.19
C ILE A 150 -10.27 -7.89 6.17
N ARG A 151 -10.78 -7.75 4.94
CA ARG A 151 -10.13 -6.93 3.91
C ARG A 151 -10.05 -5.45 4.31
N ASN A 152 -11.13 -4.90 4.83
CA ASN A 152 -11.15 -3.53 5.32
C ASN A 152 -10.14 -3.33 6.46
N TYR A 153 -10.05 -4.29 7.39
CA TYR A 153 -9.08 -4.25 8.48
C TYR A 153 -7.63 -4.31 7.96
N ASP A 154 -7.33 -5.25 7.06
CA ASP A 154 -5.99 -5.35 6.47
C ASP A 154 -5.58 -4.08 5.74
N LEU A 155 -6.50 -3.46 4.99
CA LEU A 155 -6.25 -2.18 4.31
C LEU A 155 -6.06 -1.02 5.29
N ALA A 156 -6.82 -0.97 6.38
CA ALA A 156 -6.63 0.04 7.43
C ALA A 156 -5.30 -0.15 8.17
N TYR A 157 -4.85 -1.39 8.36
CA TYR A 157 -3.54 -1.68 8.91
C TYR A 157 -2.39 -1.21 8.00
N GLU A 158 -2.51 -1.40 6.67
CA GLU A 158 -1.53 -0.86 5.73
C GLU A 158 -1.58 0.67 5.67
N LEU A 159 -2.76 1.28 5.81
CA LEU A 159 -2.89 2.73 5.96
C LEU A 159 -2.14 3.23 7.20
N ALA A 160 -2.22 2.50 8.32
CA ALA A 160 -1.45 2.83 9.53
C ALA A 160 0.06 2.88 9.25
N TYR A 161 0.59 1.93 8.47
CA TYR A 161 2.00 1.96 8.06
C TYR A 161 2.32 3.19 7.20
N ILE A 162 1.44 3.53 6.25
CA ILE A 162 1.60 4.69 5.37
C ILE A 162 1.64 5.98 6.21
N VAL A 163 0.66 6.15 7.10
CA VAL A 163 0.57 7.31 8.01
C VAL A 163 1.81 7.40 8.91
N ALA A 164 2.25 6.31 9.52
CA ALA A 164 3.45 6.29 10.35
C ALA A 164 4.70 6.68 9.55
N THR A 165 4.78 6.24 8.29
CA THR A 165 5.90 6.58 7.40
C THR A 165 5.91 8.06 7.04
N GLU A 166 4.77 8.63 6.64
CA GLU A 166 4.65 10.06 6.29
C GLU A 166 4.83 10.98 7.52
N ALA A 167 4.31 10.55 8.68
CA ALA A 167 4.51 11.25 9.95
C ALA A 167 5.94 11.09 10.52
N ASN A 168 6.78 10.26 9.89
CA ASN A 168 8.10 9.90 10.41
C ASN A 168 8.07 9.41 11.86
N ILE A 169 7.08 8.59 12.19
CA ILE A 169 6.90 7.98 13.50
C ILE A 169 7.69 6.67 13.51
N GLN A 170 8.86 6.68 14.14
CA GLN A 170 9.70 5.48 14.31
C GLN A 170 9.46 4.76 15.64
N SER A 171 8.42 5.12 16.36
CA SER A 171 8.18 4.63 17.71
C SER A 171 7.81 3.16 17.74
N LYS A 172 8.49 2.38 18.59
CA LYS A 172 8.06 1.03 18.98
C LYS A 172 6.67 1.01 19.66
N LYS A 173 6.17 2.19 20.05
CA LYS A 173 4.84 2.36 20.67
C LYS A 173 3.70 2.57 19.67
N PHE A 174 3.99 2.79 18.39
CA PHE A 174 2.94 2.94 17.38
C PHE A 174 2.40 1.58 16.99
N SER A 175 1.20 1.27 17.47
CA SER A 175 0.45 0.06 17.12
C SER A 175 -0.38 0.31 15.86
N LYS A 176 -0.06 -0.41 14.78
CA LYS A 176 -0.83 -0.35 13.54
C LYS A 176 -2.23 -0.97 13.72
N ASP A 177 -2.34 -1.96 14.60
CA ASP A 177 -3.63 -2.58 14.95
C ASP A 177 -4.54 -1.60 15.67
N GLU A 178 -4.02 -0.86 16.66
CA GLU A 178 -4.78 0.19 17.35
C GLU A 178 -5.24 1.28 16.39
N PHE A 179 -4.35 1.74 15.50
CA PHE A 179 -4.72 2.71 14.47
C PHE A 179 -5.82 2.17 13.55
N ALA A 180 -5.69 0.93 13.07
CA ALA A 180 -6.67 0.31 12.18
C ALA A 180 -8.05 0.22 12.86
N CYS A 181 -8.08 -0.16 14.15
CA CYS A 181 -9.32 -0.18 14.94
C CYS A 181 -9.90 1.23 15.11
N ALA A 182 -9.09 2.20 15.52
CA ALA A 182 -9.54 3.59 15.71
C ALA A 182 -10.02 4.23 14.39
N PHE A 183 -9.35 3.92 13.28
CA PHE A 183 -9.73 4.42 11.97
C PHE A 183 -11.05 3.84 11.46
N LEU A 184 -11.29 2.53 11.65
CA LEU A 184 -12.51 1.86 11.22
C LEU A 184 -13.68 2.11 12.16
N MET A 185 -13.42 2.25 13.47
CA MET A 185 -14.41 2.37 14.54
C MET A 185 -13.97 3.50 15.50
N PRO A 186 -14.22 4.78 15.16
CA PRO A 186 -13.87 5.89 16.02
C PRO A 186 -14.56 5.79 17.37
N LYS A 187 -13.84 6.12 18.43
CA LYS A 187 -14.33 6.03 19.82
C LYS A 187 -15.58 6.87 20.05
N GLU A 188 -15.65 8.04 19.42
CA GLU A 188 -16.77 8.96 19.49
C GLU A 188 -18.08 8.32 19.03
N THR A 189 -18.03 7.37 18.10
CA THR A 189 -19.24 6.67 17.60
C THR A 189 -19.89 5.80 18.67
N PHE A 190 -19.12 5.32 19.66
CA PHE A 190 -19.63 4.44 20.73
C PHE A 190 -19.96 5.16 22.03
N THR A 191 -19.64 6.45 22.15
CA THR A 191 -19.88 7.23 23.36
C THR A 191 -21.12 8.13 23.28
N GLN A 192 -21.88 8.07 22.19
CA GLN A 192 -23.08 8.89 21.95
C GLN A 192 -24.41 8.21 22.38
N ASP A 193 -24.37 7.13 23.17
CA ASP A 193 -25.56 6.50 23.78
C ASP A 193 -25.82 6.98 25.22
#